data_f3b039ef27edca1f5f84f24032358d39
#
_entry.id   f3b039ef27edca1f5f84f24032358d39
#
_cell.length_a   1.000
_cell.length_b   1.000
_cell.length_c   1.000
_cell.angle_alpha   90.00
_cell.angle_beta   90.00
_cell.angle_gamma   90.00
#
_symmetry.space_group_name_H-M   'P 1'
#
loop_
_entity.id
_entity.type
_entity.pdbx_description
1 polymer ?
#
loop_
_entity_poly.entity_id
_entity_poly.type
_entity_poly.pdbx_seq_one_letter_code
_entity_poly.pdbx_strand_id
1 'polypeptide(L)'
;MNLDGKVCQSATRRDVIAGLTWGLSAAAIVGASARAGAAQEIARNMESIHQEVKFNASPQRLYAALTDAKEFQKVVLLSDAVKTGMVKEPQPAQISAVAGGEFAMFGGYITGRQIELVANVRIVQAWRTGTWNPGTYSIARFALAPQGTGTLLTFDHTGFPKGEAEHLAQGWKTNYWQPLEKVLS
;
A
#
# COMPACT_ATOMS: atom_id res chain seq x y z
N MET A 1 30.57 -18.47 76.89
CA MET A 1 30.57 -17.06 76.50
C MET A 1 29.41 -16.83 75.62
N ASN A 2 28.40 -16.17 76.22
CA ASN A 2 27.11 -15.86 75.63
C ASN A 2 27.21 -15.03 74.35
N LEU A 3 26.19 -15.18 73.52
CA LEU A 3 25.40 -14.06 73.02
C LEU A 3 24.24 -14.57 72.11
N ASP A 4 23.13 -14.55 72.67
CA ASP A 4 21.74 -14.22 72.32
C ASP A 4 21.47 -13.82 70.88
N GLY A 5 20.64 -14.67 70.21
CA GLY A 5 19.97 -14.34 68.99
C GLY A 5 18.57 -13.80 69.27
N LYS A 6 18.24 -12.65 68.73
CA LYS A 6 16.87 -12.13 68.75
C LYS A 6 16.09 -12.55 67.47
N VAL A 7 15.04 -13.29 67.72
CA VAL A 7 13.96 -13.58 66.79
C VAL A 7 13.16 -12.29 66.57
N CYS A 8 13.04 -11.87 65.32
CA CYS A 8 12.13 -10.79 64.96
C CYS A 8 10.85 -11.34 64.39
N GLN A 9 9.76 -11.13 65.11
CA GLN A 9 8.41 -11.57 64.79
C GLN A 9 7.84 -10.79 63.63
N SER A 10 7.19 -11.49 62.71
CA SER A 10 6.35 -10.96 61.65
C SER A 10 5.09 -10.33 62.23
N ALA A 11 4.88 -9.06 61.96
CA ALA A 11 3.62 -8.39 62.26
C ALA A 11 2.66 -8.54 61.04
N THR A 12 1.62 -9.29 61.27
CA THR A 12 0.44 -9.42 60.43
C THR A 12 -0.37 -8.11 60.53
N ARG A 13 -0.55 -7.43 59.41
CA ARG A 13 -1.53 -6.32 59.33
C ARG A 13 -2.75 -6.80 58.57
N ARG A 14 -3.80 -7.08 59.33
CA ARG A 14 -5.16 -7.18 58.88
C ARG A 14 -5.82 -5.81 59.07
N ASP A 15 -6.71 -5.52 58.10
CA ASP A 15 -7.85 -4.59 58.17
C ASP A 15 -7.61 -3.09 58.17
N VAL A 16 -7.76 -2.48 56.96
CA VAL A 16 -8.69 -1.33 56.82
C VAL A 16 -9.33 -1.39 55.43
N ILE A 17 -10.58 -1.85 55.40
CA ILE A 17 -11.47 -1.67 54.28
C ILE A 17 -12.14 -0.32 54.53
N ALA A 18 -11.84 0.68 53.68
CA ALA A 18 -12.65 1.88 53.60
C ALA A 18 -12.93 2.11 52.11
N GLY A 19 -14.22 2.14 51.76
CA GLY A 19 -14.77 2.18 50.44
C GLY A 19 -14.33 3.40 49.62
N LEU A 20 -13.97 3.13 48.38
CA LEU A 20 -14.00 4.10 47.31
C LEU A 20 -15.00 3.62 46.26
N THR A 21 -16.09 4.38 46.20
CA THR A 21 -17.15 4.27 45.20
C THR A 21 -16.55 4.45 43.79
N TRP A 22 -16.71 3.42 43.00
CA TRP A 22 -16.36 3.46 41.59
C TRP A 22 -17.37 4.31 40.82
N GLY A 23 -17.00 5.54 40.54
CA GLY A 23 -17.60 6.32 39.48
C GLY A 23 -17.08 5.81 38.14
N LEU A 24 -17.73 4.82 37.55
CA LEU A 24 -17.49 4.38 36.19
C LEU A 24 -17.98 5.48 35.22
N SER A 25 -17.06 6.24 34.70
CA SER A 25 -17.30 7.16 33.59
C SER A 25 -17.73 6.36 32.37
N ALA A 26 -19.00 6.27 32.07
CA ALA A 26 -19.61 5.62 30.91
C ALA A 26 -19.27 6.29 29.56
N ALA A 27 -18.43 7.32 29.54
CA ALA A 27 -18.10 8.09 28.34
C ALA A 27 -17.08 7.42 27.38
N ALA A 28 -16.33 6.40 27.84
CA ALA A 28 -15.28 5.79 27.01
C ALA A 28 -15.79 4.71 26.03
N ILE A 29 -16.97 4.13 26.25
CA ILE A 29 -17.48 2.99 25.46
C ILE A 29 -18.14 3.46 24.15
N VAL A 30 -18.73 4.66 24.12
CA VAL A 30 -19.42 5.17 22.92
C VAL A 30 -18.44 5.54 21.80
N GLY A 31 -17.23 6.00 22.13
CA GLY A 31 -16.22 6.37 21.13
C GLY A 31 -15.58 5.20 20.38
N ALA A 32 -15.47 4.03 21.03
CA ALA A 32 -14.88 2.84 20.40
C ALA A 32 -15.84 2.19 19.39
N SER A 33 -17.14 2.15 19.69
CA SER A 33 -18.17 1.59 18.82
C SER A 33 -18.39 2.42 17.55
N ALA A 34 -18.34 3.75 17.64
CA ALA A 34 -18.47 4.64 16.49
C ALA A 34 -17.27 4.52 15.54
N ARG A 35 -16.06 4.36 16.07
CA ARG A 35 -14.85 4.14 15.26
C ARG A 35 -14.85 2.78 14.57
N ALA A 36 -15.31 1.74 15.23
CA ALA A 36 -15.42 0.41 14.63
C ALA A 36 -16.46 0.39 13.50
N GLY A 37 -17.59 1.07 13.66
CA GLY A 37 -18.62 1.22 12.64
C GLY A 37 -18.10 1.96 11.39
N ALA A 38 -17.42 3.08 11.57
CA ALA A 38 -16.83 3.86 10.47
C ALA A 38 -15.76 3.07 9.72
N ALA A 39 -14.90 2.34 10.43
CA ALA A 39 -13.86 1.49 9.79
C ALA A 39 -14.48 0.34 8.98
N GLN A 40 -15.56 -0.28 9.46
CA GLN A 40 -16.30 -1.30 8.72
C GLN A 40 -17.03 -0.74 7.50
N GLU A 41 -17.58 0.45 7.58
CA GLU A 41 -18.25 1.11 6.45
C GLU A 41 -17.24 1.47 5.36
N ILE A 42 -16.09 2.01 5.73
CA ILE A 42 -14.98 2.27 4.79
C ILE A 42 -14.55 0.96 4.12
N ALA A 43 -14.35 -0.12 4.87
CA ALA A 43 -13.95 -1.42 4.32
C ALA A 43 -14.99 -2.01 3.35
N ARG A 44 -16.28 -1.74 3.55
CA ARG A 44 -17.36 -2.19 2.64
C ARG A 44 -17.43 -1.43 1.33
N ASN A 45 -16.86 -0.21 1.29
CA ASN A 45 -16.85 0.67 0.14
C ASN A 45 -15.54 0.66 -0.63
N MET A 46 -14.60 -0.22 -0.25
CA MET A 46 -13.30 -0.40 -0.91
C MET A 46 -13.21 -1.78 -1.55
N GLU A 47 -12.50 -1.84 -2.67
CA GLU A 47 -12.27 -3.06 -3.43
C GLU A 47 -10.77 -3.37 -3.54
N SER A 48 -10.48 -4.56 -4.03
CA SER A 48 -9.12 -5.01 -4.33
C SER A 48 -9.08 -5.89 -5.57
N ILE A 49 -7.94 -5.87 -6.26
CA ILE A 49 -7.62 -6.80 -7.34
C ILE A 49 -6.27 -7.46 -7.06
N HIS A 50 -6.13 -8.69 -7.54
CA HIS A 50 -4.91 -9.47 -7.50
C HIS A 50 -4.60 -9.97 -8.91
N GLN A 51 -3.35 -9.82 -9.36
CA GLN A 51 -2.91 -10.28 -10.68
C GLN A 51 -1.51 -10.89 -10.57
N GLU A 52 -1.26 -11.97 -11.30
CA GLU A 52 0.07 -12.54 -11.48
C GLU A 52 0.46 -12.47 -12.96
N VAL A 53 1.65 -11.94 -13.22
CA VAL A 53 2.17 -11.75 -14.58
C VAL A 53 3.60 -12.27 -14.67
N LYS A 54 3.89 -13.04 -15.72
CA LYS A 54 5.24 -13.55 -16.00
C LYS A 54 5.91 -12.69 -17.07
N PHE A 55 7.12 -12.23 -16.78
CA PHE A 55 7.95 -11.47 -17.70
C PHE A 55 9.22 -12.24 -18.06
N ASN A 56 9.62 -12.22 -19.33
CA ASN A 56 10.89 -12.77 -19.81
C ASN A 56 12.04 -11.79 -19.58
N ALA A 57 12.10 -11.19 -18.41
CA ALA A 57 13.13 -10.23 -18.03
C ALA A 57 13.49 -10.43 -16.55
N SER A 58 14.72 -10.09 -16.18
CA SER A 58 15.17 -10.19 -14.80
C SER A 58 14.40 -9.23 -13.88
N PRO A 59 14.32 -9.52 -12.57
CA PRO A 59 13.71 -8.61 -11.60
C PRO A 59 14.32 -7.21 -11.63
N GLN A 60 15.61 -7.08 -11.92
CA GLN A 60 16.29 -5.78 -12.06
C GLN A 60 15.75 -4.96 -13.22
N ARG A 61 15.59 -5.59 -14.41
CA ARG A 61 15.05 -4.90 -15.59
C ARG A 61 13.60 -4.48 -15.37
N LEU A 62 12.78 -5.37 -14.80
CA LEU A 62 11.38 -5.07 -14.50
C LEU A 62 11.26 -3.97 -13.43
N TYR A 63 12.08 -4.03 -12.38
CA TYR A 63 12.12 -2.99 -11.34
C TYR A 63 12.49 -1.62 -11.94
N ALA A 64 13.54 -1.57 -12.76
CA ALA A 64 13.96 -0.35 -13.43
C ALA A 64 12.85 0.21 -14.34
N ALA A 65 12.18 -0.65 -15.12
CA ALA A 65 11.07 -0.25 -15.99
C ALA A 65 9.88 0.34 -15.21
N LEU A 66 9.70 0.00 -13.94
CA LEU A 66 8.62 0.51 -13.07
C LEU A 66 9.04 1.73 -12.23
N THR A 67 10.34 1.97 -12.02
CA THR A 67 10.82 3.01 -11.09
C THR A 67 11.67 4.11 -11.73
N ASP A 68 12.20 3.89 -12.93
CA ASP A 68 12.91 4.91 -13.71
C ASP A 68 11.92 5.62 -14.65
N ALA A 69 11.90 6.95 -14.59
CA ALA A 69 10.98 7.76 -15.38
C ALA A 69 11.17 7.60 -16.90
N LYS A 70 12.39 7.43 -17.39
CA LYS A 70 12.68 7.27 -18.81
C LYS A 70 12.30 5.88 -19.33
N GLU A 71 12.56 4.86 -18.52
CA GLU A 71 12.14 3.49 -18.84
C GLU A 71 10.61 3.37 -18.80
N PHE A 72 9.96 3.92 -17.80
CA PHE A 72 8.49 3.92 -17.71
C PHE A 72 7.84 4.72 -18.84
N GLN A 73 8.46 5.79 -19.32
CA GLN A 73 7.94 6.55 -20.47
C GLN A 73 7.79 5.67 -21.72
N LYS A 74 8.66 4.68 -21.93
CA LYS A 74 8.53 3.71 -23.03
C LYS A 74 7.25 2.88 -22.88
N VAL A 75 6.91 2.52 -21.63
CA VAL A 75 5.65 1.81 -21.29
C VAL A 75 4.44 2.68 -21.62
N VAL A 76 4.46 3.95 -21.18
CA VAL A 76 3.38 4.92 -21.46
C VAL A 76 3.11 5.05 -22.96
N LEU A 77 4.16 5.20 -23.77
CA LEU A 77 4.04 5.37 -25.22
C LEU A 77 3.42 4.15 -25.94
N LEU A 78 3.56 2.97 -25.37
CA LEU A 78 3.00 1.72 -25.90
C LEU A 78 1.62 1.36 -25.29
N SER A 79 1.13 2.15 -24.33
CA SER A 79 -0.12 1.90 -23.62
C SER A 79 -1.35 2.13 -24.52
N ASP A 80 -2.47 1.51 -24.14
CA ASP A 80 -3.75 1.74 -24.80
C ASP A 80 -4.26 3.16 -24.53
N ALA A 81 -3.96 3.76 -23.38
CA ALA A 81 -4.32 5.14 -23.08
C ALA A 81 -3.78 6.15 -24.12
N VAL A 82 -2.57 5.91 -24.64
CA VAL A 82 -1.99 6.72 -25.72
C VAL A 82 -2.55 6.31 -27.07
N LYS A 83 -2.66 5.02 -27.38
CA LYS A 83 -3.16 4.52 -28.67
C LYS A 83 -4.62 4.93 -28.95
N THR A 84 -5.46 4.94 -27.92
CA THR A 84 -6.88 5.35 -28.03
C THR A 84 -7.09 6.86 -27.97
N GLY A 85 -6.03 7.64 -27.73
CA GLY A 85 -6.10 9.09 -27.60
C GLY A 85 -6.69 9.57 -26.26
N MET A 86 -6.79 8.71 -25.27
CA MET A 86 -7.16 9.11 -23.90
C MET A 86 -6.10 10.07 -23.34
N VAL A 87 -4.83 9.77 -23.60
CA VAL A 87 -3.69 10.67 -23.36
C VAL A 87 -3.22 11.22 -24.69
N LYS A 88 -3.68 12.42 -25.05
CA LYS A 88 -3.40 13.04 -26.36
C LYS A 88 -1.96 13.48 -26.51
N GLU A 89 -1.41 14.08 -25.46
CA GLU A 89 -0.02 14.55 -25.41
C GLU A 89 0.65 13.93 -24.18
N PRO A 90 1.29 12.76 -24.33
CA PRO A 90 1.91 12.09 -23.20
C PRO A 90 3.11 12.90 -22.70
N GLN A 91 2.88 13.72 -21.69
CA GLN A 91 3.97 14.38 -20.97
C GLN A 91 4.92 13.34 -20.40
N PRO A 92 6.23 13.62 -20.32
CA PRO A 92 7.19 12.72 -19.72
C PRO A 92 6.75 12.25 -18.32
N ALA A 93 6.85 10.94 -18.07
CA ALA A 93 6.61 10.40 -16.75
C ALA A 93 7.60 11.05 -15.76
N GLN A 94 7.10 11.38 -14.59
CA GLN A 94 7.90 11.86 -13.46
C GLN A 94 7.83 10.81 -12.37
N ILE A 95 8.95 10.21 -12.02
CA ILE A 95 9.00 9.17 -10.99
C ILE A 95 10.23 9.46 -10.11
N SER A 96 9.99 9.71 -8.84
CA SER A 96 11.05 9.77 -7.85
C SER A 96 11.37 8.34 -7.38
N ALA A 97 12.62 7.93 -7.53
CA ALA A 97 13.08 6.59 -7.15
C ALA A 97 13.51 6.47 -5.68
N VAL A 98 12.87 7.24 -4.79
CA VAL A 98 13.11 7.19 -3.34
C VAL A 98 11.79 7.04 -2.57
N ALA A 99 11.82 6.39 -1.41
CA ALA A 99 10.66 6.31 -0.53
C ALA A 99 10.20 7.72 -0.11
N GLY A 100 8.89 7.95 -0.11
CA GLY A 100 8.26 9.26 0.10
C GLY A 100 8.21 10.14 -1.15
N GLY A 101 8.94 9.81 -2.20
CA GLY A 101 8.97 10.56 -3.45
C GLY A 101 7.68 10.46 -4.25
N GLU A 102 7.39 11.52 -5.01
CA GLU A 102 6.19 11.62 -5.84
C GLU A 102 6.38 10.96 -7.21
N PHE A 103 5.26 10.57 -7.80
CA PHE A 103 5.21 10.23 -9.22
C PHE A 103 3.98 10.83 -9.91
N ALA A 104 4.13 11.12 -11.20
CA ALA A 104 3.07 11.51 -12.12
C ALA A 104 3.29 10.81 -13.46
N MET A 105 2.29 10.07 -13.92
CA MET A 105 2.34 9.24 -15.11
C MET A 105 1.11 9.50 -15.99
N PHE A 106 1.17 9.11 -17.27
CA PHE A 106 0.07 9.29 -18.22
C PHE A 106 -0.44 10.74 -18.29
N GLY A 107 0.51 11.71 -18.42
CA GLY A 107 0.15 13.13 -18.45
C GLY A 107 -0.42 13.68 -17.14
N GLY A 108 -0.11 13.06 -16.00
CA GLY A 108 -0.63 13.44 -14.69
C GLY A 108 -1.99 12.82 -14.35
N TYR A 109 -2.54 11.95 -15.22
CA TYR A 109 -3.77 11.23 -14.91
C TYR A 109 -3.59 10.25 -13.75
N ILE A 110 -2.43 9.62 -13.66
CA ILE A 110 -2.04 8.76 -12.53
C ILE A 110 -0.99 9.50 -11.70
N THR A 111 -1.26 9.67 -10.40
CA THR A 111 -0.34 10.32 -9.46
C THR A 111 -0.24 9.56 -8.16
N GLY A 112 0.82 9.83 -7.39
CA GLY A 112 0.98 9.19 -6.08
C GLY A 112 2.34 9.42 -5.45
N ARG A 113 2.65 8.55 -4.48
CA ARG A 113 3.92 8.53 -3.75
C ARG A 113 4.46 7.12 -3.61
N GLN A 114 5.77 6.98 -3.67
CA GLN A 114 6.46 5.75 -3.32
C GLN A 114 6.39 5.56 -1.80
N ILE A 115 5.74 4.51 -1.33
CA ILE A 115 5.70 4.18 0.11
C ILE A 115 6.93 3.36 0.49
N GLU A 116 7.23 2.34 -0.31
CA GLU A 116 8.36 1.44 -0.10
C GLU A 116 9.01 1.07 -1.42
N LEU A 117 10.32 1.06 -1.44
CA LEU A 117 11.13 0.60 -2.56
C LEU A 117 12.21 -0.35 -2.02
N VAL A 118 12.05 -1.65 -2.29
CA VAL A 118 13.08 -2.67 -2.05
C VAL A 118 13.61 -3.09 -3.41
N ALA A 119 14.83 -2.69 -3.71
CA ALA A 119 15.44 -2.85 -5.03
C ALA A 119 15.29 -4.29 -5.57
N ASN A 120 14.72 -4.42 -6.76
CA ASN A 120 14.49 -5.66 -7.49
C ASN A 120 13.55 -6.67 -6.82
N VAL A 121 12.91 -6.31 -5.70
CA VAL A 121 12.06 -7.20 -4.89
C VAL A 121 10.65 -6.67 -4.73
N ARG A 122 10.49 -5.38 -4.38
CA ARG A 122 9.16 -4.86 -4.05
C ARG A 122 9.05 -3.34 -4.27
N ILE A 123 7.90 -2.94 -4.79
CA ILE A 123 7.47 -1.55 -4.90
C ILE A 123 6.10 -1.45 -4.21
N VAL A 124 5.91 -0.46 -3.35
CA VAL A 124 4.60 -0.13 -2.77
C VAL A 124 4.33 1.35 -3.00
N GLN A 125 3.15 1.66 -3.52
CA GLN A 125 2.75 3.01 -3.90
C GLN A 125 1.42 3.38 -3.24
N ALA A 126 1.32 4.61 -2.70
CA ALA A 126 0.05 5.30 -2.59
C ALA A 126 -0.31 5.81 -3.99
N TRP A 127 -1.42 5.34 -4.56
CA TRP A 127 -1.75 5.49 -5.97
C TRP A 127 -3.16 6.07 -6.13
N ARG A 128 -3.37 6.92 -7.13
CA ARG A 128 -4.71 7.42 -7.48
C ARG A 128 -4.84 7.77 -8.95
N THR A 129 -6.07 7.74 -9.46
CA THR A 129 -6.43 8.37 -10.75
C THR A 129 -6.89 9.81 -10.55
N GLY A 130 -6.82 10.61 -11.62
CA GLY A 130 -7.32 11.97 -11.64
C GLY A 130 -8.84 12.09 -11.50
N THR A 131 -9.60 11.00 -11.72
CA THR A 131 -11.06 10.96 -11.59
C THR A 131 -11.57 10.77 -10.18
N TRP A 132 -10.71 10.34 -9.25
CA TRP A 132 -11.12 10.14 -7.86
C TRP A 132 -11.19 11.46 -7.09
N ASN A 133 -12.05 11.50 -6.07
CA ASN A 133 -12.15 12.64 -5.19
C ASN A 133 -10.78 13.01 -4.59
N PRO A 134 -10.49 14.31 -4.38
CA PRO A 134 -9.26 14.76 -3.75
C PRO A 134 -9.02 14.03 -2.41
N GLY A 135 -7.78 13.57 -2.19
CA GLY A 135 -7.42 12.84 -0.98
C GLY A 135 -7.73 11.33 -0.99
N THR A 136 -8.43 10.83 -2.02
CA THR A 136 -8.64 9.37 -2.18
C THR A 136 -7.39 8.74 -2.78
N TYR A 137 -6.82 7.77 -2.06
CA TYR A 137 -5.68 6.96 -2.47
C TYR A 137 -5.96 5.48 -2.21
N SER A 138 -5.35 4.66 -3.03
CA SER A 138 -5.27 3.20 -2.87
C SER A 138 -3.82 2.78 -2.69
N ILE A 139 -3.60 1.49 -2.42
CA ILE A 139 -2.26 0.90 -2.32
C ILE A 139 -2.04 -0.05 -3.48
N ALA A 140 -1.06 0.26 -4.31
CA ALA A 140 -0.57 -0.63 -5.36
C ALA A 140 0.76 -1.26 -4.91
N ARG A 141 0.80 -2.59 -4.82
CA ARG A 141 1.96 -3.37 -4.39
C ARG A 141 2.41 -4.28 -5.52
N PHE A 142 3.68 -4.19 -5.86
CA PHE A 142 4.36 -5.03 -6.84
C PHE A 142 5.41 -5.87 -6.11
N ALA A 143 5.29 -7.18 -6.14
CA ALA A 143 6.29 -8.10 -5.62
C ALA A 143 6.93 -8.85 -6.80
N LEU A 144 8.25 -8.82 -6.88
CA LEU A 144 9.02 -9.40 -7.97
C LEU A 144 9.80 -10.60 -7.46
N ALA A 145 9.54 -11.77 -8.01
CA ALA A 145 10.25 -12.99 -7.66
C ALA A 145 10.93 -13.58 -8.91
N PRO A 146 12.21 -13.98 -8.85
CA PRO A 146 12.83 -14.71 -9.93
C PRO A 146 12.04 -15.99 -10.26
N GLN A 147 11.79 -16.25 -11.54
CA GLN A 147 11.13 -17.46 -12.01
C GLN A 147 11.80 -17.96 -13.30
N GLY A 148 12.60 -19.01 -13.18
CA GLY A 148 13.43 -19.47 -14.30
C GLY A 148 14.39 -18.39 -14.77
N THR A 149 14.34 -18.03 -16.07
CA THR A 149 15.12 -16.94 -16.65
C THR A 149 14.44 -15.58 -16.56
N GLY A 150 13.21 -15.53 -16.03
CA GLY A 150 12.41 -14.34 -15.97
C GLY A 150 11.98 -13.96 -14.56
N THR A 151 10.87 -13.25 -14.48
CA THR A 151 10.27 -12.75 -13.22
C THR A 151 8.79 -13.07 -13.16
N LEU A 152 8.34 -13.61 -12.03
CA LEU A 152 6.94 -13.57 -11.63
C LEU A 152 6.68 -12.26 -10.88
N LEU A 153 5.81 -11.43 -11.44
CA LEU A 153 5.25 -10.27 -10.76
C LEU A 153 3.94 -10.68 -10.11
N THR A 154 3.84 -10.54 -8.79
CA THR A 154 2.59 -10.60 -8.03
C THR A 154 2.16 -9.17 -7.72
N PHE A 155 0.98 -8.81 -8.19
CA PHE A 155 0.44 -7.46 -8.07
C PHE A 155 -0.84 -7.45 -7.25
N ASP A 156 -0.86 -6.65 -6.20
CA ASP A 156 -2.03 -6.39 -5.36
C ASP A 156 -2.37 -4.90 -5.40
N HIS A 157 -3.61 -4.57 -5.77
CA HIS A 157 -4.12 -3.21 -5.69
C HIS A 157 -5.33 -3.18 -4.77
N THR A 158 -5.25 -2.45 -3.67
CA THR A 158 -6.22 -2.51 -2.58
C THR A 158 -6.67 -1.12 -2.14
N GLY A 159 -7.89 -1.02 -1.61
CA GLY A 159 -8.39 0.21 -1.01
C GLY A 159 -8.81 1.27 -2.02
N PHE A 160 -9.19 0.89 -3.23
CA PHE A 160 -9.78 1.79 -4.21
C PHE A 160 -11.32 1.80 -4.11
N PRO A 161 -12.02 2.85 -4.63
CA PRO A 161 -13.45 2.97 -4.56
C PRO A 161 -14.21 1.79 -5.17
N LYS A 162 -15.35 1.44 -4.58
CA LYS A 162 -16.21 0.36 -5.05
C LYS A 162 -16.75 0.61 -6.46
N GLY A 163 -16.78 -0.43 -7.28
CA GLY A 163 -17.22 -0.40 -8.68
C GLY A 163 -16.08 -0.18 -9.66
N GLU A 164 -14.84 0.01 -9.19
CA GLU A 164 -13.67 0.28 -10.04
C GLU A 164 -12.86 -0.98 -10.39
N ALA A 165 -13.15 -2.14 -9.76
CA ALA A 165 -12.29 -3.34 -9.86
C ALA A 165 -12.07 -3.81 -11.29
N GLU A 166 -13.12 -3.95 -12.09
CA GLU A 166 -13.01 -4.43 -13.47
C GLU A 166 -12.26 -3.42 -14.35
N HIS A 167 -12.61 -2.13 -14.24
CA HIS A 167 -11.94 -1.05 -14.98
C HIS A 167 -10.45 -0.98 -14.66
N LEU A 168 -10.09 -1.00 -13.38
CA LEU A 168 -8.69 -0.97 -12.95
C LEU A 168 -7.93 -2.24 -13.34
N ALA A 169 -8.54 -3.43 -13.19
CA ALA A 169 -7.90 -4.67 -13.60
C ALA A 169 -7.57 -4.68 -15.10
N GLN A 170 -8.50 -4.21 -15.94
CA GLN A 170 -8.26 -4.06 -17.37
C GLN A 170 -7.24 -2.96 -17.66
N GLY A 171 -7.32 -1.82 -16.95
CA GLY A 171 -6.36 -0.72 -17.06
C GLY A 171 -4.93 -1.15 -16.76
N TRP A 172 -4.69 -1.93 -15.72
CA TRP A 172 -3.39 -2.50 -15.41
C TRP A 172 -2.88 -3.40 -16.54
N LYS A 173 -3.75 -4.25 -17.09
CA LYS A 173 -3.38 -5.15 -18.19
C LYS A 173 -2.95 -4.37 -19.43
N THR A 174 -3.75 -3.41 -19.88
CA THR A 174 -3.56 -2.76 -21.19
C THR A 174 -2.59 -1.58 -21.15
N ASN A 175 -2.43 -0.93 -20.00
CA ASN A 175 -1.56 0.23 -19.87
C ASN A 175 -0.21 -0.07 -19.17
N TYR A 176 -0.09 -1.22 -18.49
CA TYR A 176 1.15 -1.61 -17.82
C TYR A 176 1.69 -2.95 -18.32
N TRP A 177 0.95 -4.06 -18.15
CA TRP A 177 1.52 -5.40 -18.39
C TRP A 177 1.87 -5.64 -19.85
N GLN A 178 0.95 -5.41 -20.76
CA GLN A 178 1.19 -5.59 -22.20
C GLN A 178 2.26 -4.66 -22.76
N PRO A 179 2.32 -3.35 -22.42
CA PRO A 179 3.44 -2.50 -22.76
C PRO A 179 4.76 -2.94 -22.16
N LEU A 180 4.79 -3.34 -20.87
CA LEU A 180 6.00 -3.84 -20.21
C LEU A 180 6.57 -5.08 -20.90
N GLU A 181 5.73 -6.04 -21.31
CA GLU A 181 6.16 -7.20 -22.07
C GLU A 181 6.91 -6.80 -23.34
N LYS A 182 6.44 -5.77 -24.04
CA LYS A 182 7.09 -5.27 -25.28
C LYS A 182 8.38 -4.49 -25.02
N VAL A 183 8.45 -3.74 -23.92
CA VAL A 183 9.66 -2.99 -23.55
C VAL A 183 10.77 -3.92 -23.04
N LEU A 184 10.38 -5.05 -22.45
CA LEU A 184 11.30 -5.98 -21.80
C LEU A 184 11.70 -7.18 -22.67
N SER A 185 11.02 -7.37 -23.80
CA SER A 185 11.36 -8.41 -24.81
C SER A 185 12.73 -8.20 -25.48
#